data_d87f7197b19669a33308186d4ce41519
#
_entry.id   d87f7197b19669a33308186d4ce41519
#
_cell.length_a   1.000
_cell.length_b   1.000
_cell.length_c   1.000
_cell.angle_alpha   90.00
_cell.angle_beta   90.00
_cell.angle_gamma   90.00
#
_symmetry.space_group_name_H-M   'P 1'
#
loop_
_entity.id
_entity.type
_entity.pdbx_description
1 polymer ?
#
loop_
_entity_poly.entity_id
_entity_poly.type
_entity_poly.pdbx_seq_one_letter_code
_entity_poly.pdbx_strand_id
1 'polypeptide(L)'
;AEQVITRKELSDQTFTISLGETYTMDFLDEVLLAYEFEKVDFVYEPGQYSMRGGIVDIFSYSFDHPYRIEFFGDDVDSIRKFDPTSQLSVAKMTRATVVPNVGNTSLHDAHEPFFSFLPPSAVMWMADAKRCEMELDKAMERARAHYDRLSGEVKRTPPEDLYLEGAHLEGLLDPFSVVEFGGGTTWPNRLILKYG
;
A
#
# COMPACT_ATOMS: atom_id res chain seq x y z
N ALA A 1 -4.48 6.57 -12.67
CA ALA A 1 -5.14 6.58 -11.43
C ALA A 1 -5.70 5.21 -11.10
N GLU A 2 -4.82 4.38 -10.63
CA GLU A 2 -5.18 3.06 -10.13
C GLU A 2 -5.93 3.20 -8.81
N GLN A 3 -6.91 2.36 -8.60
CA GLN A 3 -7.54 2.15 -7.30
C GLN A 3 -6.62 1.25 -6.45
N VAL A 4 -6.72 1.38 -5.15
CA VAL A 4 -5.94 0.60 -4.18
C VAL A 4 -6.86 -0.29 -3.37
N ILE A 5 -6.32 -1.29 -2.68
CA ILE A 5 -7.11 -2.14 -1.77
C ILE A 5 -7.83 -1.29 -0.73
N THR A 6 -8.97 -1.75 -0.24
CA THR A 6 -9.74 -1.00 0.75
C THR A 6 -8.98 -0.87 2.07
N ARG A 7 -9.23 0.23 2.80
CA ARG A 7 -8.65 0.45 4.13
C ARG A 7 -8.98 -0.70 5.10
N LYS A 8 -10.20 -1.23 4.99
CA LYS A 8 -10.64 -2.37 5.80
C LYS A 8 -9.80 -3.60 5.49
N GLU A 9 -9.65 -3.95 4.22
CA GLU A 9 -8.89 -5.11 3.79
C GLU A 9 -7.40 -4.99 4.16
N LEU A 10 -6.80 -3.80 3.98
CA LEU A 10 -5.44 -3.52 4.45
C LEU A 10 -5.31 -3.75 5.96
N SER A 11 -6.28 -3.27 6.75
CA SER A 11 -6.29 -3.47 8.20
C SER A 11 -6.45 -4.94 8.58
N ASP A 12 -7.35 -5.65 7.92
CA ASP A 12 -7.63 -7.07 8.18
C ASP A 12 -6.44 -7.98 7.81
N GLN A 13 -5.66 -7.57 6.80
CA GLN A 13 -4.45 -8.27 6.37
C GLN A 13 -3.16 -7.80 7.03
N THR A 14 -3.22 -6.81 7.91
CA THR A 14 -2.06 -6.35 8.65
C THR A 14 -1.88 -7.17 9.93
N PHE A 15 -0.76 -7.87 10.05
CA PHE A 15 -0.41 -8.65 11.23
C PHE A 15 0.58 -7.89 12.11
N THR A 16 0.33 -7.86 13.42
CA THR A 16 1.20 -7.17 14.38
C THR A 16 1.75 -8.16 15.39
N ILE A 17 3.06 -8.17 15.57
CA ILE A 17 3.78 -8.94 16.58
C ILE A 17 4.19 -7.96 17.68
N SER A 18 3.82 -8.21 18.93
CA SER A 18 4.13 -7.34 20.06
C SER A 18 5.09 -8.00 21.05
N LEU A 19 5.89 -7.18 21.69
CA LEU A 19 6.81 -7.62 22.74
C LEU A 19 6.04 -8.30 23.88
N GLY A 20 6.49 -9.49 24.30
CA GLY A 20 5.88 -10.29 25.35
C GLY A 20 4.69 -11.14 24.92
N GLU A 21 4.29 -11.09 23.64
CA GLU A 21 3.30 -12.02 23.07
C GLU A 21 3.96 -13.36 22.72
N THR A 22 3.15 -14.40 22.60
CA THR A 22 3.59 -15.78 22.33
C THR A 22 3.18 -16.22 20.95
N TYR A 23 4.13 -16.65 20.11
CA TYR A 23 3.92 -17.19 18.78
C TYR A 23 4.84 -18.39 18.53
N THR A 24 4.31 -19.44 17.92
CA THR A 24 5.16 -20.54 17.46
C THR A 24 5.86 -20.15 16.15
N MET A 25 7.07 -20.67 15.93
CA MET A 25 7.81 -20.44 14.69
C MET A 25 7.04 -20.93 13.47
N ASP A 26 6.38 -22.08 13.58
CA ASP A 26 5.58 -22.65 12.50
C ASP A 26 4.41 -21.75 12.13
N PHE A 27 3.71 -21.17 13.11
CA PHE A 27 2.64 -20.21 12.85
C PHE A 27 3.14 -18.96 12.12
N LEU A 28 4.29 -18.41 12.51
CA LEU A 28 4.86 -17.25 11.84
C LEU A 28 5.30 -17.59 10.41
N ASP A 29 5.88 -18.76 10.19
CA ASP A 29 6.26 -19.24 8.85
C ASP A 29 5.02 -19.34 7.95
N GLU A 30 3.95 -19.95 8.43
CA GLU A 30 2.67 -20.07 7.71
C GLU A 30 2.06 -18.70 7.36
N VAL A 31 2.02 -17.76 8.31
CA VAL A 31 1.50 -16.40 8.08
C VAL A 31 2.33 -15.65 7.04
N LEU A 32 3.67 -15.70 7.15
CA LEU A 32 4.55 -15.00 6.22
C LEU A 32 4.47 -15.58 4.80
N LEU A 33 4.37 -16.92 4.68
CA LEU A 33 4.13 -17.58 3.39
C LEU A 33 2.76 -17.22 2.80
N ALA A 34 1.71 -17.17 3.62
CA ALA A 34 0.37 -16.75 3.18
C ALA A 34 0.34 -15.29 2.72
N TYR A 35 1.22 -14.44 3.25
CA TYR A 35 1.42 -13.05 2.83
C TYR A 35 2.36 -12.91 1.62
N GLU A 36 2.73 -14.02 0.99
CA GLU A 36 3.63 -14.08 -0.17
C GLU A 36 5.04 -13.50 0.10
N PHE A 37 5.53 -13.61 1.35
CA PHE A 37 6.90 -13.29 1.66
C PHE A 37 7.84 -14.41 1.19
N GLU A 38 8.99 -14.02 0.65
CA GLU A 38 10.06 -14.93 0.22
C GLU A 38 10.95 -15.30 1.41
N LYS A 39 11.14 -16.62 1.65
CA LYS A 39 12.05 -17.11 2.67
C LYS A 39 13.48 -17.11 2.16
N VAL A 40 14.36 -16.39 2.85
CA VAL A 40 15.77 -16.19 2.46
C VAL A 40 16.69 -16.41 3.67
N ASP A 41 18.00 -16.57 3.41
CA ASP A 41 19.00 -16.70 4.50
C ASP A 41 19.24 -15.35 5.20
N PHE A 42 19.27 -14.25 4.43
CA PHE A 42 19.43 -12.88 4.92
C PHE A 42 18.46 -11.94 4.22
N VAL A 43 17.87 -11.04 4.97
CA VAL A 43 16.86 -10.11 4.49
C VAL A 43 17.51 -8.81 4.00
N TYR A 44 17.24 -8.44 2.74
CA TYR A 44 17.77 -7.23 2.09
C TYR A 44 16.68 -6.34 1.49
N GLU A 45 15.54 -6.91 1.08
CA GLU A 45 14.48 -6.22 0.34
C GLU A 45 13.11 -6.44 0.97
N PRO A 46 12.16 -5.48 0.80
CA PRO A 46 10.78 -5.68 1.22
C PRO A 46 10.17 -6.96 0.65
N GLY A 47 9.38 -7.66 1.45
CA GLY A 47 8.80 -8.95 1.10
C GLY A 47 9.67 -10.16 1.39
N GLN A 48 10.83 -9.97 2.00
CA GLN A 48 11.70 -11.06 2.44
C GLN A 48 11.59 -11.31 3.94
N TYR A 49 11.76 -12.57 4.34
CA TYR A 49 11.92 -12.96 5.74
C TYR A 49 12.95 -14.07 5.90
N SER A 50 13.50 -14.17 7.10
CA SER A 50 14.49 -15.19 7.47
C SER A 50 14.20 -15.72 8.87
N MET A 51 14.31 -17.03 9.07
CA MET A 51 14.15 -17.68 10.36
C MET A 51 15.38 -18.48 10.69
N ARG A 52 16.05 -18.14 11.81
CA ARG A 52 17.31 -18.76 12.22
C ARG A 52 17.31 -19.00 13.73
N GLY A 53 17.04 -20.22 14.14
CA GLY A 53 16.87 -20.54 15.57
C GLY A 53 15.73 -19.74 16.16
N GLY A 54 15.97 -18.99 17.23
CA GLY A 54 15.00 -18.11 17.87
C GLY A 54 14.94 -16.68 17.29
N ILE A 55 15.41 -16.45 16.06
CA ILE A 55 15.43 -15.12 15.43
C ILE A 55 14.60 -15.14 14.16
N VAL A 56 13.69 -14.18 14.03
CA VAL A 56 12.91 -13.93 12.82
C VAL A 56 13.19 -12.53 12.32
N ASP A 57 13.74 -12.42 11.11
CA ASP A 57 13.95 -11.16 10.41
C ASP A 57 12.84 -11.00 9.37
N ILE A 58 12.16 -9.84 9.33
CA ILE A 58 11.03 -9.57 8.42
C ILE A 58 11.19 -8.19 7.81
N PHE A 59 11.21 -8.08 6.47
CA PHE A 59 11.14 -6.80 5.78
C PHE A 59 9.74 -6.58 5.21
N SER A 60 8.90 -5.95 6.00
CA SER A 60 7.53 -5.59 5.62
C SER A 60 7.52 -4.57 4.48
N TYR A 61 6.54 -4.67 3.57
CA TYR A 61 6.42 -3.80 2.39
C TYR A 61 6.23 -2.31 2.67
N SER A 62 5.78 -1.94 3.86
CA SER A 62 5.44 -0.54 4.21
C SER A 62 6.51 0.20 5.00
N PHE A 63 7.73 -0.35 5.12
CA PHE A 63 8.76 0.23 5.99
C PHE A 63 10.13 0.25 5.31
N ASP A 64 10.95 1.25 5.69
CA ASP A 64 12.31 1.45 5.15
C ASP A 64 13.35 0.52 5.77
N HIS A 65 13.02 -0.15 6.89
CA HIS A 65 13.92 -1.02 7.63
C HIS A 65 13.21 -2.30 8.04
N PRO A 66 13.88 -3.46 7.93
CA PRO A 66 13.38 -4.72 8.43
C PRO A 66 13.35 -4.76 9.95
N TYR A 67 12.50 -5.64 10.48
CA TYR A 67 12.43 -6.00 11.88
C TYR A 67 13.26 -7.25 12.15
N ARG A 68 13.99 -7.25 13.27
CA ARG A 68 14.57 -8.44 13.89
C ARG A 68 13.85 -8.71 15.20
N ILE A 69 13.24 -9.88 15.30
CA ILE A 69 12.45 -10.32 16.45
C ILE A 69 13.17 -11.51 17.04
N GLU A 70 13.52 -11.40 18.31
CA GLU A 70 14.17 -12.47 19.06
C GLU A 70 13.14 -13.14 19.97
N PHE A 71 13.18 -14.46 20.01
CA PHE A 71 12.30 -15.30 20.79
C PHE A 71 13.06 -16.05 21.87
N PHE A 72 12.45 -16.16 23.06
CA PHE A 72 12.87 -17.09 24.09
C PHE A 72 11.80 -18.17 24.20
N GLY A 73 12.06 -19.36 23.64
CA GLY A 73 10.99 -20.33 23.36
C GLY A 73 10.03 -19.74 22.31
N ASP A 74 8.76 -19.66 22.66
CA ASP A 74 7.71 -19.06 21.82
C ASP A 74 7.38 -17.60 22.20
N ASP A 75 8.02 -17.06 23.25
CA ASP A 75 7.76 -15.69 23.72
C ASP A 75 8.64 -14.67 23.02
N VAL A 76 8.05 -13.57 22.57
CA VAL A 76 8.76 -12.44 21.95
C VAL A 76 9.57 -11.68 23.01
N ASP A 77 10.88 -11.88 23.01
CA ASP A 77 11.83 -11.30 23.99
C ASP A 77 12.32 -9.91 23.57
N SER A 78 12.60 -9.69 22.28
CA SER A 78 12.99 -8.38 21.79
C SER A 78 12.55 -8.13 20.36
N ILE A 79 12.29 -6.85 20.02
CA ILE A 79 11.98 -6.39 18.68
C ILE A 79 12.88 -5.19 18.36
N ARG A 80 13.55 -5.22 17.22
CA ARG A 80 14.43 -4.14 16.72
C ARG A 80 14.22 -3.88 15.25
N LYS A 81 14.42 -2.64 14.82
CA LYS A 81 14.71 -2.34 13.41
C LYS A 81 16.22 -2.45 13.18
N PHE A 82 16.61 -2.91 12.01
CA PHE A 82 18.02 -2.99 11.63
C PHE A 82 18.24 -2.51 10.19
N ASP A 83 19.44 -2.07 9.91
CA ASP A 83 19.86 -1.70 8.56
C ASP A 83 20.17 -2.97 7.75
N PRO A 84 19.52 -3.21 6.60
CA PRO A 84 19.67 -4.45 5.85
C PRO A 84 21.06 -4.65 5.25
N THR A 85 21.82 -3.58 5.01
CA THR A 85 23.16 -3.63 4.44
C THR A 85 24.22 -3.96 5.48
N SER A 86 24.23 -3.24 6.59
CA SER A 86 25.19 -3.43 7.68
C SER A 86 24.77 -4.49 8.70
N GLN A 87 23.51 -4.91 8.68
CA GLN A 87 22.89 -5.82 9.67
C GLN A 87 22.90 -5.29 11.12
N LEU A 88 23.21 -4.01 11.31
CA LEU A 88 23.25 -3.39 12.64
C LEU A 88 21.89 -2.85 13.07
N SER A 89 21.61 -2.97 14.38
CA SER A 89 20.37 -2.45 14.95
C SER A 89 20.31 -0.91 14.86
N VAL A 90 19.17 -0.40 14.41
CA VAL A 90 18.89 1.04 14.27
C VAL A 90 18.03 1.54 15.44
N ALA A 91 17.00 0.80 15.83
CA ALA A 91 16.08 1.20 16.88
C ALA A 91 15.44 0.00 17.58
N LYS A 92 15.16 0.14 18.89
CA LYS A 92 14.33 -0.81 19.65
C LYS A 92 12.85 -0.48 19.43
N MET A 93 12.03 -1.53 19.30
CA MET A 93 10.60 -1.42 19.06
C MET A 93 9.83 -2.23 20.09
N THR A 94 8.58 -1.87 20.33
CA THR A 94 7.65 -2.66 21.17
C THR A 94 6.71 -3.52 20.31
N ARG A 95 6.66 -3.26 19.02
CA ARG A 95 5.85 -4.01 18.06
C ARG A 95 6.50 -4.01 16.67
N ALA A 96 6.26 -5.06 15.91
CA ALA A 96 6.55 -5.16 14.50
C ALA A 96 5.24 -5.29 13.73
N THR A 97 5.03 -4.46 12.71
CA THR A 97 3.84 -4.48 11.86
C THR A 97 4.21 -5.09 10.52
N VAL A 98 3.57 -6.19 10.18
CA VAL A 98 3.79 -6.92 8.93
C VAL A 98 2.64 -6.63 8.00
N VAL A 99 2.94 -5.98 6.87
CA VAL A 99 1.99 -5.66 5.81
C VAL A 99 2.32 -6.52 4.60
N PRO A 100 1.35 -7.26 4.04
CA PRO A 100 1.56 -8.10 2.85
C PRO A 100 1.84 -7.26 1.60
N ASN A 101 2.17 -7.93 0.49
CA ASN A 101 2.28 -7.28 -0.82
C ASN A 101 0.90 -6.87 -1.34
N VAL A 102 0.51 -5.64 -1.07
CA VAL A 102 -0.77 -5.07 -1.54
C VAL A 102 -0.74 -4.63 -3.01
N GLY A 103 0.41 -4.72 -3.67
CA GLY A 103 0.56 -4.41 -5.09
C GLY A 103 0.08 -5.53 -6.02
N ASN A 104 -0.18 -6.73 -5.49
CA ASN A 104 -0.75 -7.83 -6.25
C ASN A 104 -2.28 -7.75 -6.26
N THR A 105 -2.81 -6.83 -7.08
CA THR A 105 -4.24 -6.50 -7.18
C THR A 105 -5.13 -7.68 -7.57
N SER A 106 -4.57 -8.77 -8.07
CA SER A 106 -5.34 -9.98 -8.44
C SER A 106 -5.88 -10.77 -7.25
N LEU A 107 -5.42 -10.48 -6.04
CA LEU A 107 -5.82 -11.17 -4.79
C LEU A 107 -6.91 -10.43 -4.01
N HIS A 108 -7.30 -9.23 -4.45
CA HIS A 108 -8.24 -8.39 -3.71
C HIS A 108 -9.58 -8.26 -4.45
N ASP A 109 -10.67 -8.52 -3.72
CA ASP A 109 -12.03 -8.48 -4.26
C ASP A 109 -12.62 -7.06 -4.33
N ALA A 110 -12.05 -6.10 -3.57
CA ALA A 110 -12.54 -4.73 -3.49
C ALA A 110 -11.41 -3.70 -3.56
N HIS A 111 -11.66 -2.63 -4.32
CA HIS A 111 -10.72 -1.52 -4.47
C HIS A 111 -11.40 -0.20 -4.16
N GLU A 112 -10.64 0.77 -3.70
CA GLU A 112 -11.12 2.13 -3.45
C GLU A 112 -10.12 3.17 -3.97
N PRO A 113 -10.57 4.40 -4.27
CA PRO A 113 -9.68 5.47 -4.68
C PRO A 113 -8.65 5.80 -3.58
N PHE A 114 -7.39 6.04 -3.97
CA PHE A 114 -6.33 6.44 -3.03
C PHE A 114 -6.73 7.64 -2.15
N PHE A 115 -7.59 8.52 -2.66
CA PHE A 115 -8.11 9.69 -1.92
C PHE A 115 -8.78 9.33 -0.60
N SER A 116 -9.40 8.15 -0.47
CA SER A 116 -10.02 7.68 0.78
C SER A 116 -9.02 7.46 1.92
N PHE A 117 -7.73 7.31 1.61
CA PHE A 117 -6.66 7.19 2.61
C PHE A 117 -6.15 8.54 3.13
N LEU A 118 -6.46 9.64 2.48
CA LEU A 118 -6.00 10.95 2.88
C LEU A 118 -6.84 11.51 4.03
N PRO A 119 -6.24 12.25 4.98
CA PRO A 119 -7.00 12.94 6.01
C PRO A 119 -7.83 14.09 5.38
N PRO A 120 -9.03 14.42 5.92
CA PRO A 120 -9.85 15.54 5.40
C PRO A 120 -9.13 16.90 5.43
N SER A 121 -8.08 17.05 6.25
CA SER A 121 -7.23 18.24 6.32
C SER A 121 -6.19 18.32 5.20
N ALA A 122 -6.10 17.33 4.32
CA ALA A 122 -5.17 17.36 3.18
C ALA A 122 -5.56 18.49 2.22
N VAL A 123 -4.56 19.16 1.68
CA VAL A 123 -4.73 20.18 0.64
C VAL A 123 -4.24 19.60 -0.69
N MET A 124 -5.14 19.53 -1.65
CA MET A 124 -4.85 19.02 -2.98
C MET A 124 -4.36 20.14 -3.90
N TRP A 125 -3.16 19.99 -4.45
CA TRP A 125 -2.60 20.93 -5.43
C TRP A 125 -2.71 20.32 -6.82
N MET A 126 -3.46 20.96 -7.69
CA MET A 126 -3.78 20.42 -9.00
C MET A 126 -3.43 21.41 -10.11
N ALA A 127 -2.67 20.92 -11.09
CA ALA A 127 -2.41 21.67 -12.31
C ALA A 127 -3.44 21.27 -13.36
N ASP A 128 -4.30 22.22 -13.77
CA ASP A 128 -5.30 22.01 -14.85
C ASP A 128 -6.19 20.77 -14.62
N ALA A 129 -7.27 20.96 -13.87
CA ALA A 129 -8.22 19.89 -13.53
C ALA A 129 -8.79 19.19 -14.77
N LYS A 130 -9.08 19.94 -15.85
CA LYS A 130 -9.60 19.37 -17.08
C LYS A 130 -8.60 18.40 -17.74
N ARG A 131 -7.35 18.75 -17.70
CA ARG A 131 -6.28 17.88 -18.19
C ARG A 131 -6.16 16.62 -17.34
N CYS A 132 -6.29 16.73 -16.01
CA CYS A 132 -6.31 15.57 -15.13
C CYS A 132 -7.44 14.60 -15.48
N GLU A 133 -8.68 15.10 -15.65
CA GLU A 133 -9.81 14.29 -16.10
C GLU A 133 -9.50 13.56 -17.43
N MET A 134 -9.00 14.29 -18.43
CA MET A 134 -8.65 13.70 -19.74
C MET A 134 -7.56 12.63 -19.63
N GLU A 135 -6.57 12.77 -18.76
CA GLU A 135 -5.53 11.75 -18.58
C GLU A 135 -6.07 10.52 -17.87
N LEU A 136 -7.03 10.68 -16.94
CA LEU A 136 -7.74 9.55 -16.33
C LEU A 136 -8.54 8.76 -17.38
N ASP A 137 -9.31 9.46 -18.23
CA ASP A 137 -10.10 8.82 -19.28
C ASP A 137 -9.20 8.07 -20.28
N LYS A 138 -8.07 8.66 -20.69
CA LYS A 138 -7.09 7.98 -21.54
C LYS A 138 -6.47 6.74 -20.87
N ALA A 139 -6.26 6.79 -19.55
CA ALA A 139 -5.74 5.62 -18.81
C ALA A 139 -6.78 4.50 -18.82
N MET A 140 -8.05 4.83 -18.57
CA MET A 140 -9.17 3.88 -18.63
C MET A 140 -9.33 3.27 -20.03
N GLU A 141 -9.31 4.09 -21.09
CA GLU A 141 -9.38 3.60 -22.47
C GLU A 141 -8.26 2.61 -22.81
N ARG A 142 -7.03 2.93 -22.41
CA ARG A 142 -5.88 2.02 -22.59
C ARG A 142 -6.05 0.71 -21.84
N ALA A 143 -6.54 0.78 -20.59
CA ALA A 143 -6.79 -0.39 -19.78
C ALA A 143 -7.87 -1.29 -20.42
N ARG A 144 -9.00 -0.72 -20.88
CA ARG A 144 -10.06 -1.44 -21.60
C ARG A 144 -9.53 -2.11 -22.86
N ALA A 145 -8.81 -1.36 -23.71
CA ALA A 145 -8.24 -1.90 -24.93
C ALA A 145 -7.22 -3.03 -24.68
N HIS A 146 -6.51 -2.99 -23.57
CA HIS A 146 -5.62 -4.07 -23.18
C HIS A 146 -6.40 -5.27 -22.66
N TYR A 147 -7.39 -5.06 -21.81
CA TYR A 147 -8.26 -6.09 -21.24
C TYR A 147 -8.97 -6.89 -22.34
N ASP A 148 -9.53 -6.21 -23.36
CA ASP A 148 -10.23 -6.84 -24.48
C ASP A 148 -9.32 -7.71 -25.36
N ARG A 149 -8.02 -7.39 -25.42
CA ARG A 149 -7.03 -8.19 -26.18
C ARG A 149 -6.60 -9.46 -25.46
N LEU A 150 -6.77 -9.50 -24.16
CA LEU A 150 -6.37 -10.63 -23.33
C LEU A 150 -7.52 -11.68 -23.28
N SER A 151 -7.70 -12.38 -24.40
CA SER A 151 -8.58 -13.54 -24.47
C SER A 151 -7.92 -14.74 -23.80
N GLY A 152 -8.42 -15.18 -22.63
CA GLY A 152 -7.90 -16.36 -21.95
C GLY A 152 -8.75 -16.74 -20.73
N GLU A 153 -8.58 -17.99 -20.27
CA GLU A 153 -9.36 -18.61 -19.19
C GLU A 153 -9.11 -18.05 -17.78
N VAL A 154 -8.19 -17.08 -17.62
CA VAL A 154 -7.88 -16.48 -16.32
C VAL A 154 -8.87 -15.36 -16.02
N LYS A 155 -9.67 -15.51 -14.96
CA LYS A 155 -10.53 -14.46 -14.42
C LYS A 155 -9.66 -13.26 -14.01
N ARG A 156 -9.87 -12.11 -14.64
CA ARG A 156 -9.14 -10.87 -14.37
C ARG A 156 -10.08 -9.81 -13.85
N THR A 157 -9.56 -8.96 -12.99
CA THR A 157 -10.30 -7.81 -12.49
C THR A 157 -10.59 -6.86 -13.63
N PRO A 158 -11.86 -6.45 -13.85
CA PRO A 158 -12.22 -5.49 -14.90
C PRO A 158 -11.52 -4.14 -14.71
N PRO A 159 -11.22 -3.40 -15.80
CA PRO A 159 -10.61 -2.07 -15.68
C PRO A 159 -11.39 -1.10 -14.82
N GLU A 160 -12.70 -1.19 -14.78
CA GLU A 160 -13.60 -0.35 -13.99
C GLU A 160 -13.38 -0.51 -12.46
N ASP A 161 -12.93 -1.68 -12.03
CA ASP A 161 -12.63 -1.96 -10.63
C ASP A 161 -11.21 -1.51 -10.24
N LEU A 162 -10.34 -1.25 -11.22
CA LEU A 162 -8.92 -0.89 -11.02
C LEU A 162 -8.59 0.57 -11.31
N TYR A 163 -9.38 1.24 -12.17
CA TYR A 163 -9.09 2.59 -12.65
C TYR A 163 -10.27 3.53 -12.41
N LEU A 164 -9.97 4.80 -12.26
CA LEU A 164 -10.96 5.88 -12.14
C LEU A 164 -11.18 6.54 -13.50
N GLU A 165 -12.43 6.84 -13.82
CA GLU A 165 -12.80 7.73 -14.91
C GLU A 165 -12.69 9.20 -14.47
N GLY A 166 -12.38 10.09 -15.42
CA GLY A 166 -12.24 11.53 -15.18
C GLY A 166 -13.48 12.16 -14.56
N ALA A 167 -14.67 11.73 -14.96
CA ALA A 167 -15.94 12.22 -14.45
C ALA A 167 -16.11 12.05 -12.92
N HIS A 168 -15.40 11.11 -12.29
CA HIS A 168 -15.49 10.90 -10.83
C HIS A 168 -14.53 11.79 -10.04
N LEU A 169 -13.58 12.47 -10.70
CA LEU A 169 -12.51 13.21 -10.02
C LEU A 169 -13.05 14.34 -9.14
N GLU A 170 -13.99 15.12 -9.61
CA GLU A 170 -14.57 16.24 -8.86
C GLU A 170 -15.20 15.77 -7.54
N GLY A 171 -16.05 14.74 -7.59
CA GLY A 171 -16.71 14.19 -6.39
C GLY A 171 -15.73 13.60 -5.37
N LEU A 172 -14.62 13.01 -5.83
CA LEU A 172 -13.56 12.47 -4.96
C LEU A 172 -12.78 13.58 -4.24
N LEU A 173 -12.73 14.77 -4.83
CA LEU A 173 -12.02 15.92 -4.26
C LEU A 173 -12.90 16.81 -3.35
N ASP A 174 -14.22 16.61 -3.33
CA ASP A 174 -15.15 17.39 -2.50
C ASP A 174 -14.78 17.46 -1.01
N PRO A 175 -14.26 16.38 -0.36
CA PRO A 175 -13.87 16.44 1.03
C PRO A 175 -12.64 17.31 1.32
N PHE A 176 -11.88 17.71 0.30
CA PHE A 176 -10.57 18.36 0.43
C PHE A 176 -10.60 19.84 0.04
N SER A 177 -9.68 20.61 0.64
CA SER A 177 -9.33 21.91 0.09
C SER A 177 -8.48 21.71 -1.18
N VAL A 178 -8.91 22.32 -2.30
CA VAL A 178 -8.21 22.19 -3.59
C VAL A 178 -7.65 23.53 -4.02
N VAL A 179 -6.38 23.56 -4.40
CA VAL A 179 -5.71 24.67 -5.05
C VAL A 179 -5.44 24.29 -6.49
N GLU A 180 -6.11 24.93 -7.44
CA GLU A 180 -5.91 24.73 -8.87
C GLU A 180 -5.00 25.83 -9.42
N PHE A 181 -4.05 25.48 -10.28
CA PHE A 181 -3.12 26.41 -10.94
C PHE A 181 -2.89 26.02 -12.41
N GLY A 182 -2.45 26.99 -13.23
CA GLY A 182 -1.99 26.74 -14.61
C GLY A 182 -3.04 26.76 -15.71
N GLY A 183 -4.32 26.80 -15.43
CA GLY A 183 -5.42 26.85 -16.41
C GLY A 183 -6.56 27.76 -15.99
N GLY A 184 -7.62 27.84 -16.78
CA GLY A 184 -8.88 28.46 -16.37
C GLY A 184 -9.54 27.64 -15.27
N THR A 185 -10.36 28.31 -14.43
CA THR A 185 -11.14 27.63 -13.41
C THR A 185 -12.08 26.60 -14.03
N THR A 186 -11.90 25.35 -13.69
CA THR A 186 -12.73 24.26 -14.22
C THR A 186 -13.96 24.02 -13.35
N TRP A 187 -13.85 24.21 -12.03
CA TRP A 187 -14.91 23.90 -11.08
C TRP A 187 -15.48 25.15 -10.41
N PRO A 188 -16.81 25.38 -10.47
CA PRO A 188 -17.44 26.66 -10.17
C PRO A 188 -17.42 27.09 -8.69
N ASN A 189 -17.20 26.21 -7.74
CA ASN A 189 -17.33 26.48 -6.31
C ASN A 189 -16.02 26.52 -5.53
N ARG A 190 -14.88 26.77 -6.19
CA ARG A 190 -13.56 26.73 -5.56
C ARG A 190 -12.91 28.10 -5.50
N LEU A 191 -12.12 28.33 -4.46
CA LEU A 191 -11.41 29.58 -4.22
C LEU A 191 -10.29 29.73 -5.26
N ILE A 192 -10.39 30.77 -6.10
CA ILE A 192 -9.38 31.08 -7.11
C ILE A 192 -8.39 32.04 -6.50
N LEU A 193 -7.15 31.60 -6.31
CA LEU A 193 -6.03 32.48 -5.99
C LEU A 193 -5.46 33.03 -7.30
N LYS A 194 -5.72 34.31 -7.59
CA LYS A 194 -5.06 34.99 -8.71
C LYS A 194 -3.74 35.57 -8.20
N TYR A 195 -2.65 35.02 -8.70
CA TYR A 195 -1.34 35.65 -8.57
C TYR A 195 -1.18 36.64 -9.73
N GLY A 196 -0.95 37.92 -9.37
CA GLY A 196 -0.59 38.98 -10.33
C GLY A 196 0.88 38.89 -10.73
#